data_7e240fae61314b77abb17db0955453ef
#
_entry.id   7e240fae61314b77abb17db0955453ef
#
_cell.length_a   1.000
_cell.length_b   1.000
_cell.length_c   1.000
_cell.angle_alpha   90.00
_cell.angle_beta   90.00
_cell.angle_gamma   90.00
#
_symmetry.space_group_name_H-M   'P 1'
#
loop_
_entity.id
_entity.type
_entity.pdbx_description
1 polymer ?
#
loop_
_entity_poly.entity_id
_entity_poly.type
_entity_poly.pdbx_seq_one_letter_code
_entity_poly.pdbx_strand_id
1 'polypeptide(L)'
;MHRRTVQRMRFEIIKFQFEGVCAMEWFHIEKIDNETFAISEYGHWEEPHCYLLLGTERAILIDTGLGVANIKSVVNNITSLPVLVITTHVHWDHIGGHKYFRDFAVHEKEIAWISKNFPIPLKMVKENLTRKPCDFPSGFNIESYQVFQGMPSFTMRDGDIIELGNRRLQVLHTPGHSPGHCCFYEKERGYLYSGDLIYSGCLDAFYPSTNPIEFMNSVDKIRKLDIQKICPSHHEINIPIGIVDRIYDAFCEIHSTNKLQHGNGIFDFGDFQIHI
;
A
#
# COMPACT_ATOMS: atom_id res chain seq x y z
N MET A 1 9.39 46.76 -3.31
CA MET A 1 9.17 45.75 -4.38
C MET A 1 10.29 44.74 -4.32
N HIS A 2 10.13 43.64 -3.60
CA HIS A 2 11.09 42.51 -3.60
C HIS A 2 10.32 41.27 -3.97
N ARG A 3 10.55 40.80 -5.20
CA ARG A 3 10.02 39.51 -5.67
C ARG A 3 10.88 38.41 -5.05
N ARG A 4 10.30 37.58 -4.19
CA ARG A 4 10.88 36.31 -3.74
C ARG A 4 10.71 35.28 -4.86
N THR A 5 11.81 34.89 -5.43
CA THR A 5 11.92 33.80 -6.40
C THR A 5 11.78 32.47 -5.63
N VAL A 6 10.72 31.73 -5.87
CA VAL A 6 10.54 30.37 -5.35
C VAL A 6 11.44 29.47 -6.20
N GLN A 7 12.51 28.97 -5.60
CA GLN A 7 13.41 28.01 -6.21
C GLN A 7 12.76 26.64 -6.18
N ARG A 8 12.22 26.19 -7.33
CA ARG A 8 11.77 24.80 -7.54
C ARG A 8 12.99 23.89 -7.45
N MET A 9 13.06 23.06 -6.42
CA MET A 9 13.97 21.92 -6.40
C MET A 9 13.60 20.99 -7.56
N ARG A 10 14.48 20.85 -8.51
CA ARG A 10 14.41 19.82 -9.55
C ARG A 10 14.89 18.51 -8.92
N PHE A 11 13.98 17.56 -8.74
CA PHE A 11 14.37 16.18 -8.47
C PHE A 11 14.99 15.61 -9.75
N GLU A 12 16.17 15.02 -9.64
CA GLU A 12 16.83 14.34 -10.75
C GLU A 12 16.08 13.03 -11.03
N ILE A 13 15.39 12.99 -12.18
CA ILE A 13 14.84 11.77 -12.75
C ILE A 13 16.04 10.99 -13.31
N ILE A 14 16.44 9.93 -12.63
CA ILE A 14 17.44 8.98 -13.14
C ILE A 14 16.79 8.19 -14.28
N LYS A 15 17.03 8.57 -15.52
CA LYS A 15 16.65 7.77 -16.69
C LYS A 15 17.63 6.61 -16.83
N PHE A 16 17.21 5.43 -16.42
CA PHE A 16 17.90 4.20 -16.81
C PHE A 16 17.47 3.82 -18.23
N GLN A 17 18.40 3.76 -19.16
CA GLN A 17 18.20 3.19 -20.49
C GLN A 17 18.39 1.67 -20.41
N PHE A 18 17.31 0.90 -20.56
CA PHE A 18 17.38 -0.56 -20.74
C PHE A 18 16.35 -1.05 -21.77
N GLU A 19 16.75 -2.03 -22.55
CA GLU A 19 15.92 -2.73 -23.54
C GLU A 19 14.95 -3.67 -22.82
N GLY A 20 13.66 -3.25 -22.73
CA GLY A 20 12.57 -3.96 -22.08
C GLY A 20 11.38 -3.01 -21.91
N VAL A 21 10.99 -2.32 -22.95
CA VAL A 21 10.31 -1.01 -22.96
C VAL A 21 8.91 -0.98 -22.30
N CYS A 22 8.22 -2.07 -22.04
CA CYS A 22 6.78 -1.98 -21.72
C CYS A 22 6.42 -1.93 -20.21
N ALA A 23 7.16 -2.60 -19.34
CA ALA A 23 6.85 -2.61 -17.91
C ALA A 23 7.43 -1.39 -17.17
N MET A 24 8.58 -0.89 -17.63
CA MET A 24 9.27 0.26 -17.05
C MET A 24 8.55 1.61 -17.32
N GLU A 25 7.71 1.68 -18.34
CA GLU A 25 6.93 2.89 -18.64
C GLU A 25 5.69 3.01 -17.76
N TRP A 26 5.21 1.89 -17.22
CA TRP A 26 4.03 1.86 -16.35
C TRP A 26 4.34 2.28 -14.91
N PHE A 27 5.45 1.80 -14.35
CA PHE A 27 5.82 2.08 -12.98
C PHE A 27 6.64 3.35 -12.85
N HIS A 28 6.26 4.23 -11.94
CA HIS A 28 7.09 5.33 -11.49
C HIS A 28 7.91 4.89 -10.26
N ILE A 29 9.24 5.09 -10.31
CA ILE A 29 10.14 4.70 -9.24
C ILE A 29 10.65 5.96 -8.55
N GLU A 30 10.35 6.09 -7.26
CA GLU A 30 10.85 7.16 -6.41
C GLU A 30 11.80 6.59 -5.36
N LYS A 31 12.99 7.18 -5.27
CA LYS A 31 13.97 6.83 -4.24
C LYS A 31 13.66 7.59 -2.96
N ILE A 32 13.14 6.91 -1.94
CA ILE A 32 12.85 7.47 -0.62
C ILE A 32 14.17 7.76 0.13
N ASP A 33 15.06 6.77 0.13
CA ASP A 33 16.44 6.86 0.60
C ASP A 33 17.35 5.87 -0.17
N ASN A 34 18.61 5.66 0.27
CA ASN A 34 19.55 4.80 -0.43
C ASN A 34 19.15 3.33 -0.50
N GLU A 35 18.28 2.88 0.40
CA GLU A 35 17.87 1.48 0.57
C GLU A 35 16.36 1.29 0.52
N THR A 36 15.59 2.35 0.19
CA THR A 36 14.13 2.31 0.15
C THR A 36 13.59 2.98 -1.10
N PHE A 37 12.74 2.28 -1.85
CA PHE A 37 12.16 2.75 -3.10
C PHE A 37 10.64 2.60 -3.06
N ALA A 38 9.90 3.60 -3.51
CA ALA A 38 8.50 3.48 -3.86
C ALA A 38 8.38 3.12 -5.34
N ILE A 39 7.51 2.18 -5.67
CA ILE A 39 7.17 1.74 -7.01
C ILE A 39 5.68 1.99 -7.18
N SER A 40 5.32 2.99 -7.96
CA SER A 40 3.97 3.56 -8.02
C SER A 40 3.32 3.36 -9.38
N GLU A 41 2.01 3.14 -9.39
CA GLU A 41 1.20 2.96 -10.60
C GLU A 41 0.30 4.19 -10.82
N TYR A 42 0.90 5.39 -10.96
CA TYR A 42 0.18 6.68 -11.12
C TYR A 42 -0.71 6.78 -12.37
N GLY A 43 -0.55 5.87 -13.34
CA GLY A 43 -1.44 5.79 -14.49
C GLY A 43 -2.85 5.32 -14.16
N HIS A 44 -3.05 4.71 -13.00
CA HIS A 44 -4.33 4.20 -12.54
C HIS A 44 -4.95 5.13 -11.48
N TRP A 45 -6.27 5.17 -11.39
CA TRP A 45 -6.99 6.06 -10.47
C TRP A 45 -6.85 5.72 -8.97
N GLU A 46 -6.48 4.47 -8.64
CA GLU A 46 -6.11 4.07 -7.27
C GLU A 46 -4.71 4.56 -6.90
N GLU A 47 -3.83 4.78 -7.90
CA GLU A 47 -2.45 5.19 -7.69
C GLU A 47 -1.71 4.37 -6.62
N PRO A 48 -1.73 3.01 -6.69
CA PRO A 48 -1.16 2.22 -5.62
C PRO A 48 0.37 2.28 -5.60
N HIS A 49 0.93 2.16 -4.39
CA HIS A 49 2.36 2.15 -4.14
C HIS A 49 2.80 0.83 -3.52
N CYS A 50 3.87 0.28 -4.05
CA CYS A 50 4.63 -0.82 -3.46
C CYS A 50 5.96 -0.28 -2.95
N TYR A 51 6.49 -0.83 -1.86
CA TYR A 51 7.76 -0.38 -1.30
C TYR A 51 8.81 -1.48 -1.34
N LEU A 52 9.94 -1.20 -2.01
CA LEU A 52 11.09 -2.11 -2.03
C LEU A 52 12.13 -1.62 -1.04
N LEU A 53 12.45 -2.47 -0.05
CA LEU A 53 13.40 -2.24 1.01
C LEU A 53 14.60 -3.16 0.82
N LEU A 54 15.78 -2.58 0.70
CA LEU A 54 17.03 -3.33 0.57
C LEU A 54 17.67 -3.53 1.94
N GLY A 55 17.92 -4.77 2.29
CA GLY A 55 18.78 -5.14 3.42
C GLY A 55 20.11 -5.66 2.95
N THR A 56 20.92 -6.23 3.86
CA THR A 56 22.20 -6.88 3.51
C THR A 56 22.07 -8.35 3.13
N GLU A 57 20.98 -9.01 3.56
CA GLU A 57 20.77 -10.45 3.30
C GLU A 57 19.65 -10.70 2.29
N ARG A 58 18.62 -9.85 2.31
CA ARG A 58 17.45 -9.92 1.43
C ARG A 58 16.85 -8.56 1.21
N ALA A 59 15.98 -8.48 0.22
CA ALA A 59 15.06 -7.36 0.04
C ALA A 59 13.63 -7.77 0.43
N ILE A 60 12.86 -6.80 0.90
CA ILE A 60 11.42 -6.93 1.11
C ILE A 60 10.70 -6.08 0.06
N LEU A 61 9.67 -6.64 -0.55
CA LEU A 61 8.70 -5.89 -1.32
C LEU A 61 7.38 -5.89 -0.57
N ILE A 62 6.93 -4.71 -0.14
CA ILE A 62 5.64 -4.50 0.50
C ILE A 62 4.62 -4.28 -0.60
N ASP A 63 3.65 -5.19 -0.71
CA ASP A 63 2.63 -5.28 -1.76
C ASP A 63 3.20 -5.42 -3.19
N THR A 64 2.32 -5.62 -4.16
CA THR A 64 2.72 -5.88 -5.56
C THR A 64 1.84 -5.19 -6.61
N GLY A 65 0.96 -4.29 -6.19
CA GLY A 65 0.13 -3.45 -7.04
C GLY A 65 -0.97 -4.20 -7.78
N LEU A 66 -1.44 -3.56 -8.86
CA LEU A 66 -2.58 -3.99 -9.68
C LEU A 66 -2.34 -5.29 -10.45
N GLY A 67 -1.08 -5.63 -10.72
CA GLY A 67 -0.73 -6.82 -11.51
C GLY A 67 -1.00 -6.68 -13.02
N VAL A 68 -1.18 -5.46 -13.51
CA VAL A 68 -1.35 -5.14 -14.94
C VAL A 68 -0.03 -5.12 -15.70
N ALA A 69 1.09 -4.95 -14.99
CA ALA A 69 2.45 -5.06 -15.50
C ALA A 69 3.31 -5.95 -14.59
N ASN A 70 4.47 -6.36 -15.07
CA ASN A 70 5.39 -7.21 -14.32
C ASN A 70 6.29 -6.38 -13.39
N ILE A 71 5.87 -6.15 -12.15
CA ILE A 71 6.63 -5.42 -11.14
C ILE A 71 7.98 -6.10 -10.82
N LYS A 72 8.08 -7.42 -10.95
CA LYS A 72 9.34 -8.14 -10.71
C LYS A 72 10.46 -7.70 -11.64
N SER A 73 10.14 -7.29 -12.88
CA SER A 73 11.15 -6.76 -13.81
C SER A 73 11.77 -5.47 -13.29
N VAL A 74 10.96 -4.61 -12.65
CA VAL A 74 11.44 -3.37 -12.00
C VAL A 74 12.30 -3.71 -10.79
N VAL A 75 11.83 -4.59 -9.92
CA VAL A 75 12.57 -5.04 -8.74
C VAL A 75 13.94 -5.63 -9.11
N ASN A 76 14.01 -6.49 -10.14
CA ASN A 76 15.24 -7.11 -10.60
C ASN A 76 16.25 -6.09 -11.19
N ASN A 77 15.78 -4.93 -11.66
CA ASN A 77 16.67 -3.84 -12.11
C ASN A 77 17.27 -3.03 -10.95
N ILE A 78 16.62 -3.07 -9.77
CA ILE A 78 17.09 -2.35 -8.58
C ILE A 78 18.01 -3.24 -7.73
N THR A 79 17.69 -4.53 -7.61
CA THR A 79 18.44 -5.45 -6.73
C THR A 79 18.52 -6.86 -7.28
N SER A 80 19.63 -7.53 -6.96
CA SER A 80 19.81 -8.99 -7.17
C SER A 80 19.60 -9.81 -5.88
N LEU A 81 19.26 -9.18 -4.78
CA LEU A 81 19.00 -9.86 -3.51
C LEU A 81 17.77 -10.77 -3.62
N PRO A 82 17.72 -11.86 -2.83
CA PRO A 82 16.49 -12.63 -2.66
C PRO A 82 15.36 -11.71 -2.17
N VAL A 83 14.19 -11.73 -2.82
CA VAL A 83 13.04 -10.89 -2.49
C VAL A 83 11.97 -11.71 -1.80
N LEU A 84 11.56 -11.27 -0.60
CA LEU A 84 10.36 -11.72 0.07
C LEU A 84 9.27 -10.65 -0.11
N VAL A 85 8.11 -11.06 -0.60
CA VAL A 85 6.92 -10.19 -0.62
C VAL A 85 6.22 -10.29 0.74
N ILE A 86 5.88 -9.15 1.33
CA ILE A 86 4.97 -9.08 2.48
C ILE A 86 3.77 -8.22 2.10
N THR A 87 2.60 -8.63 2.56
CA THR A 87 1.34 -8.04 2.10
C THR A 87 0.71 -7.25 3.24
N THR A 88 0.35 -5.99 2.99
CA THR A 88 -0.38 -5.18 3.96
C THR A 88 -1.76 -5.79 4.20
N HIS A 89 -2.47 -6.15 3.13
CA HIS A 89 -3.76 -6.81 3.17
C HIS A 89 -4.10 -7.43 1.80
N VAL A 90 -5.13 -8.28 1.76
CA VAL A 90 -5.51 -9.02 0.55
C VAL A 90 -6.64 -8.29 -0.18
N HIS A 91 -6.29 -7.16 -0.83
CA HIS A 91 -7.13 -6.53 -1.85
C HIS A 91 -6.46 -6.62 -3.22
N TRP A 92 -7.26 -6.49 -4.30
CA TRP A 92 -6.87 -6.76 -5.67
C TRP A 92 -5.73 -5.87 -6.19
N ASP A 93 -5.65 -4.67 -5.69
CA ASP A 93 -4.68 -3.62 -6.03
C ASP A 93 -3.38 -3.70 -5.20
N HIS A 94 -3.30 -4.64 -4.24
CA HIS A 94 -2.11 -4.93 -3.44
C HIS A 94 -1.45 -6.25 -3.80
N ILE A 95 -2.22 -7.22 -4.34
CA ILE A 95 -1.74 -8.58 -4.56
C ILE A 95 -1.57 -8.97 -6.03
N GLY A 96 -1.87 -8.08 -6.98
CA GLY A 96 -1.95 -8.42 -8.40
C GLY A 96 -0.64 -8.95 -9.00
N GLY A 97 0.50 -8.47 -8.51
CA GLY A 97 1.82 -8.89 -8.94
C GLY A 97 2.43 -10.08 -8.16
N HIS A 98 1.75 -10.63 -7.14
CA HIS A 98 2.24 -11.78 -6.37
C HIS A 98 2.59 -12.98 -7.26
N LYS A 99 1.87 -13.16 -8.36
CA LYS A 99 2.11 -14.22 -9.37
C LYS A 99 3.54 -14.27 -9.92
N TYR A 100 4.31 -13.20 -9.78
CA TYR A 100 5.70 -13.13 -10.25
C TYR A 100 6.71 -13.54 -9.19
N PHE A 101 6.30 -13.70 -7.92
CA PHE A 101 7.18 -14.03 -6.82
C PHE A 101 6.88 -15.42 -6.27
N ARG A 102 7.94 -16.10 -5.79
CA ARG A 102 7.81 -17.43 -5.20
C ARG A 102 7.35 -17.35 -3.76
N ASP A 103 7.98 -16.46 -3.00
CA ASP A 103 7.85 -16.41 -1.55
C ASP A 103 7.12 -15.14 -1.16
N PHE A 104 5.98 -15.31 -0.48
CA PHE A 104 5.18 -14.21 0.04
C PHE A 104 4.54 -14.57 1.38
N ALA A 105 4.24 -13.54 2.17
CA ALA A 105 3.59 -13.65 3.46
C ALA A 105 2.36 -12.75 3.56
N VAL A 106 1.34 -13.23 4.27
CA VAL A 106 0.12 -12.48 4.60
C VAL A 106 -0.20 -12.66 6.08
N HIS A 107 -1.01 -11.78 6.63
CA HIS A 107 -1.53 -11.98 7.98
C HIS A 107 -2.44 -13.23 8.06
N GLU A 108 -2.35 -14.00 9.17
CA GLU A 108 -3.06 -15.27 9.31
C GLU A 108 -4.59 -15.17 9.08
N LYS A 109 -5.19 -14.02 9.37
CA LYS A 109 -6.63 -13.79 9.16
C LYS A 109 -7.06 -13.67 7.70
N GLU A 110 -6.13 -13.49 6.76
CA GLU A 110 -6.42 -13.36 5.32
C GLU A 110 -5.94 -14.53 4.47
N ILE A 111 -5.48 -15.61 5.10
CA ILE A 111 -5.09 -16.83 4.37
C ILE A 111 -6.23 -17.34 3.49
N ALA A 112 -7.47 -17.35 4.01
CA ALA A 112 -8.63 -17.81 3.25
C ALA A 112 -8.89 -16.93 2.01
N TRP A 113 -8.69 -15.63 2.12
CA TRP A 113 -8.91 -14.68 1.02
C TRP A 113 -7.89 -14.88 -0.10
N ILE A 114 -6.60 -14.95 0.24
CA ILE A 114 -5.57 -15.11 -0.78
C ILE A 114 -5.52 -16.50 -1.38
N SER A 115 -5.97 -17.53 -0.67
CA SER A 115 -5.87 -18.90 -1.15
C SER A 115 -7.07 -19.39 -1.98
N LYS A 116 -8.30 -18.95 -1.64
CA LYS A 116 -9.53 -19.49 -2.29
C LYS A 116 -10.73 -18.56 -2.30
N ASN A 117 -10.91 -17.77 -1.25
CA ASN A 117 -12.16 -17.05 -0.99
C ASN A 117 -11.94 -15.54 -1.07
N PHE A 118 -11.43 -15.07 -2.20
CA PHE A 118 -11.26 -13.62 -2.39
C PHE A 118 -12.61 -12.91 -2.17
N PRO A 119 -12.66 -11.83 -1.35
CA PRO A 119 -13.92 -11.30 -0.84
C PRO A 119 -14.78 -10.57 -1.87
N ILE A 120 -14.15 -10.16 -3.00
CA ILE A 120 -14.82 -9.37 -4.04
C ILE A 120 -14.95 -10.21 -5.31
N PRO A 121 -16.15 -10.32 -5.93
CA PRO A 121 -16.31 -11.03 -7.21
C PRO A 121 -15.40 -10.46 -8.30
N LEU A 122 -14.81 -11.34 -9.12
CA LEU A 122 -13.89 -10.95 -10.21
C LEU A 122 -14.51 -9.89 -11.14
N LYS A 123 -15.81 -9.95 -11.39
CA LYS A 123 -16.53 -8.95 -12.17
C LYS A 123 -16.39 -7.55 -11.58
N MET A 124 -16.60 -7.41 -10.27
CA MET A 124 -16.46 -6.13 -9.57
C MET A 124 -15.01 -5.64 -9.57
N VAL A 125 -14.03 -6.55 -9.44
CA VAL A 125 -12.61 -6.19 -9.56
C VAL A 125 -12.31 -5.62 -10.94
N LYS A 126 -12.79 -6.26 -12.02
CA LYS A 126 -12.62 -5.75 -13.39
C LYS A 126 -13.30 -4.39 -13.59
N GLU A 127 -14.50 -4.21 -13.03
CA GLU A 127 -15.23 -2.93 -13.05
C GLU A 127 -14.44 -1.83 -12.32
N ASN A 128 -13.87 -2.13 -11.15
CA ASN A 128 -13.02 -1.19 -10.42
C ASN A 128 -11.73 -0.88 -11.19
N LEU A 129 -11.06 -1.89 -11.73
CA LEU A 129 -9.84 -1.73 -12.51
C LEU A 129 -10.05 -0.83 -13.74
N THR A 130 -11.25 -0.81 -14.32
CA THR A 130 -11.60 0.01 -15.50
C THR A 130 -12.54 1.18 -15.19
N ARG A 131 -12.71 1.51 -13.91
CA ARG A 131 -13.67 2.53 -13.44
C ARG A 131 -13.42 3.92 -14.02
N LYS A 132 -12.15 4.28 -14.22
CA LYS A 132 -11.74 5.51 -14.89
C LYS A 132 -10.90 5.17 -16.13
N PRO A 133 -10.88 6.03 -17.15
CA PRO A 133 -10.00 5.87 -18.31
C PRO A 133 -8.55 5.72 -17.85
N CYS A 134 -7.85 4.73 -18.41
CA CYS A 134 -6.48 4.40 -18.07
C CYS A 134 -5.76 3.84 -19.29
N ASP A 135 -4.57 4.37 -19.60
CA ASP A 135 -3.71 3.86 -20.66
C ASP A 135 -2.89 2.68 -20.11
N PHE A 136 -3.53 1.51 -20.05
CA PHE A 136 -2.89 0.30 -19.55
C PHE A 136 -1.65 -0.08 -20.37
N PRO A 137 -0.70 -0.81 -19.75
CA PRO A 137 0.51 -1.28 -20.44
C PRO A 137 0.17 -2.10 -21.68
N SER A 138 0.98 -1.98 -22.72
CA SER A 138 0.82 -2.80 -23.93
C SER A 138 0.91 -4.28 -23.57
N GLY A 139 -0.08 -5.07 -24.02
CA GLY A 139 -0.20 -6.49 -23.67
C GLY A 139 -1.07 -6.79 -22.45
N PHE A 140 -1.51 -5.80 -21.70
CA PHE A 140 -2.56 -6.00 -20.69
C PHE A 140 -3.91 -6.23 -21.39
N ASN A 141 -4.66 -7.23 -20.92
CA ASN A 141 -6.00 -7.53 -21.40
C ASN A 141 -6.92 -7.81 -20.22
N ILE A 142 -7.91 -6.94 -20.01
CA ILE A 142 -8.88 -7.03 -18.92
C ILE A 142 -9.68 -8.35 -18.96
N GLU A 143 -9.96 -8.89 -20.15
CA GLU A 143 -10.73 -10.14 -20.26
C GLU A 143 -9.98 -11.32 -19.65
N SER A 144 -8.65 -11.35 -19.78
CA SER A 144 -7.80 -12.39 -19.20
C SER A 144 -7.35 -12.10 -17.76
N TYR A 145 -7.66 -10.90 -17.23
CA TYR A 145 -7.26 -10.54 -15.86
C TYR A 145 -7.91 -11.46 -14.82
N GLN A 146 -7.09 -11.92 -13.88
CA GLN A 146 -7.50 -12.71 -12.72
C GLN A 146 -6.87 -12.12 -11.47
N VAL A 147 -7.63 -12.11 -10.37
CA VAL A 147 -7.05 -11.82 -9.06
C VAL A 147 -6.13 -12.97 -8.67
N PHE A 148 -4.95 -12.62 -8.17
CA PHE A 148 -4.00 -13.64 -7.71
C PHE A 148 -4.60 -14.48 -6.58
N GLN A 149 -4.42 -15.79 -6.65
CA GLN A 149 -4.71 -16.73 -5.58
C GLN A 149 -3.54 -17.70 -5.44
N GLY A 150 -3.11 -17.95 -4.21
CA GLY A 150 -2.00 -18.84 -3.90
C GLY A 150 -1.85 -19.07 -2.40
N MET A 151 -1.03 -20.05 -2.03
CA MET A 151 -0.71 -20.31 -0.63
C MET A 151 0.52 -19.51 -0.22
N PRO A 152 0.45 -18.72 0.86
CA PRO A 152 1.62 -18.00 1.36
C PRO A 152 2.69 -18.96 1.87
N SER A 153 3.96 -18.57 1.71
CA SER A 153 5.12 -19.33 2.24
C SER A 153 5.14 -19.29 3.77
N PHE A 154 4.72 -18.18 4.35
CA PHE A 154 4.52 -18.03 5.80
C PHE A 154 3.36 -17.08 6.10
N THR A 155 2.94 -17.11 7.37
CA THR A 155 1.91 -16.21 7.89
C THR A 155 2.52 -15.25 8.89
N MET A 156 1.98 -14.03 8.93
CA MET A 156 2.38 -12.99 9.86
C MET A 156 1.35 -12.81 10.96
N ARG A 157 1.82 -12.36 12.13
CA ARG A 157 1.02 -11.99 13.29
C ARG A 157 1.49 -10.67 13.87
N ASP A 158 0.64 -10.08 14.70
CA ASP A 158 1.01 -8.86 15.43
C ASP A 158 2.29 -9.05 16.26
N GLY A 159 3.23 -8.13 16.12
CA GLY A 159 4.49 -8.13 16.83
C GLY A 159 5.60 -8.95 16.18
N ASP A 160 5.34 -9.72 15.13
CA ASP A 160 6.38 -10.44 14.40
C ASP A 160 7.44 -9.47 13.87
N ILE A 161 8.70 -9.94 13.85
CA ILE A 161 9.83 -9.17 13.33
C ILE A 161 10.33 -9.84 12.04
N ILE A 162 10.43 -9.05 10.98
CA ILE A 162 10.96 -9.48 9.69
C ILE A 162 12.36 -8.89 9.52
N GLU A 163 13.36 -9.77 9.48
CA GLU A 163 14.77 -9.39 9.39
C GLU A 163 15.24 -9.33 7.92
N LEU A 164 16.00 -8.26 7.61
CA LEU A 164 16.62 -8.07 6.30
C LEU A 164 18.18 -8.14 6.37
N GLY A 165 18.71 -8.42 7.53
CA GLY A 165 20.14 -8.35 7.89
C GLY A 165 20.42 -7.08 8.72
N ASN A 166 20.65 -5.95 8.07
CA ASN A 166 20.89 -4.65 8.75
C ASN A 166 19.62 -3.84 9.06
N ARG A 167 18.45 -4.33 8.69
CA ARG A 167 17.14 -3.69 8.89
C ARG A 167 16.13 -4.69 9.40
N ARG A 168 15.14 -4.22 10.13
CA ARG A 168 14.02 -5.03 10.61
C ARG A 168 12.72 -4.26 10.59
N LEU A 169 11.65 -4.97 10.24
CA LEU A 169 10.30 -4.47 10.25
C LEU A 169 9.49 -5.18 11.31
N GLN A 170 8.75 -4.42 12.11
CA GLN A 170 7.74 -4.97 13.00
C GLN A 170 6.40 -5.02 12.28
N VAL A 171 5.75 -6.18 12.31
CA VAL A 171 4.37 -6.35 11.87
C VAL A 171 3.43 -5.77 12.92
N LEU A 172 2.59 -4.84 12.53
CA LEU A 172 1.56 -4.26 13.37
C LEU A 172 0.21 -4.64 12.79
N HIS A 173 -0.51 -5.57 13.42
CA HIS A 173 -1.87 -5.89 13.01
C HIS A 173 -2.78 -4.69 13.30
N THR A 174 -3.37 -4.16 12.26
CA THR A 174 -4.18 -2.94 12.24
C THR A 174 -5.49 -3.19 11.49
N PRO A 175 -6.37 -4.06 12.04
CA PRO A 175 -7.64 -4.40 11.38
C PRO A 175 -8.57 -3.20 11.29
N GLY A 176 -9.54 -3.31 10.40
CA GLY A 176 -10.58 -2.30 10.20
C GLY A 176 -10.88 -2.08 8.73
N HIS A 177 -9.86 -1.77 7.92
CA HIS A 177 -9.97 -1.77 6.45
C HIS A 177 -10.18 -3.19 5.91
N SER A 178 -9.43 -4.14 6.45
CA SER A 178 -9.66 -5.59 6.27
C SER A 178 -9.37 -6.35 7.56
N PRO A 179 -9.80 -7.61 7.70
CA PRO A 179 -9.62 -8.38 8.94
C PRO A 179 -8.16 -8.64 9.31
N GLY A 180 -7.28 -8.73 8.34
CA GLY A 180 -5.85 -9.00 8.54
C GLY A 180 -4.94 -7.87 8.08
N HIS A 181 -5.48 -6.68 7.89
CA HIS A 181 -4.65 -5.52 7.51
C HIS A 181 -3.50 -5.33 8.49
N CYS A 182 -2.30 -5.07 7.96
CA CYS A 182 -1.09 -4.78 8.70
C CYS A 182 -0.43 -3.50 8.23
N CYS A 183 0.04 -2.71 9.17
CA CYS A 183 1.13 -1.77 8.92
C CYS A 183 2.47 -2.45 9.21
N PHE A 184 3.54 -1.95 8.59
CA PHE A 184 4.90 -2.36 8.92
C PHE A 184 5.67 -1.17 9.47
N TYR A 185 6.35 -1.34 10.61
CA TYR A 185 7.08 -0.27 11.25
C TYR A 185 8.57 -0.58 11.35
N GLU A 186 9.39 0.29 10.77
CA GLU A 186 10.84 0.26 10.89
C GLU A 186 11.28 1.25 11.96
N LYS A 187 11.40 0.77 13.20
CA LYS A 187 11.63 1.61 14.38
C LYS A 187 12.92 2.44 14.28
N GLU A 188 13.99 1.86 13.75
CA GLU A 188 15.30 2.50 13.66
C GLU A 188 15.30 3.74 12.75
N ARG A 189 14.39 3.80 11.78
CA ARG A 189 14.21 4.93 10.84
C ARG A 189 12.96 5.75 11.15
N GLY A 190 12.07 5.23 11.99
CA GLY A 190 10.76 5.81 12.22
C GLY A 190 9.83 5.73 10.99
N TYR A 191 10.04 4.77 10.08
CA TYR A 191 9.24 4.65 8.87
C TYR A 191 8.03 3.74 9.13
N LEU A 192 6.86 4.25 8.79
CA LEU A 192 5.60 3.51 8.83
C LEU A 192 5.10 3.26 7.41
N TYR A 193 5.05 2.00 7.01
CA TYR A 193 4.37 1.55 5.80
C TYR A 193 2.93 1.25 6.18
N SER A 194 2.04 2.17 5.84
CA SER A 194 0.71 2.25 6.47
C SER A 194 -0.39 1.44 5.77
N GLY A 195 -0.11 0.86 4.60
CA GLY A 195 -1.18 0.24 3.82
C GLY A 195 -2.32 1.22 3.60
N ASP A 196 -3.54 0.73 3.75
CA ASP A 196 -4.78 1.49 3.58
C ASP A 196 -5.34 2.04 4.90
N LEU A 197 -4.52 2.05 5.95
CA LEU A 197 -4.91 2.66 7.21
C LEU A 197 -4.73 4.19 7.21
N ILE A 198 -3.63 4.69 6.62
CA ILE A 198 -3.25 6.12 6.64
C ILE A 198 -2.79 6.52 5.23
N TYR A 199 -3.56 7.34 4.55
CA TYR A 199 -3.19 7.99 3.29
C TYR A 199 -4.05 9.26 3.05
N SER A 200 -3.66 10.09 2.11
CA SER A 200 -4.43 11.26 1.65
C SER A 200 -5.40 10.80 0.57
N GLY A 201 -6.69 10.70 0.90
CA GLY A 201 -7.72 10.18 0.00
C GLY A 201 -8.95 9.72 0.76
N CYS A 202 -9.70 8.78 0.20
CA CYS A 202 -10.90 8.23 0.83
C CYS A 202 -10.58 6.95 1.58
N LEU A 203 -10.54 7.01 2.91
CA LEU A 203 -10.29 5.85 3.78
C LEU A 203 -11.55 4.98 3.83
N ASP A 204 -11.46 3.79 3.21
CA ASP A 204 -12.62 2.92 3.05
C ASP A 204 -12.83 2.00 4.25
N ALA A 205 -13.92 2.26 4.97
CA ALA A 205 -14.44 1.47 6.09
C ALA A 205 -15.92 1.07 5.89
N PHE A 206 -16.41 1.07 4.64
CA PHE A 206 -17.83 0.88 4.30
C PHE A 206 -18.17 -0.53 3.77
N TYR A 207 -17.20 -1.29 3.28
CA TYR A 207 -17.44 -2.64 2.79
C TYR A 207 -17.92 -3.56 3.94
N PRO A 208 -18.74 -4.59 3.66
CA PRO A 208 -19.15 -5.55 4.69
C PRO A 208 -18.01 -6.27 5.41
N SER A 209 -16.83 -6.30 4.80
CA SER A 209 -15.61 -6.90 5.37
C SER A 209 -14.81 -5.96 6.26
N THR A 210 -15.15 -4.66 6.27
CA THR A 210 -14.50 -3.64 7.11
C THR A 210 -15.13 -3.56 8.49
N ASN A 211 -14.41 -2.92 9.42
CA ASN A 211 -14.92 -2.62 10.76
C ASN A 211 -14.48 -1.21 11.17
N PRO A 212 -15.38 -0.22 11.11
CA PRO A 212 -15.02 1.18 11.42
C PRO A 212 -14.48 1.39 12.84
N ILE A 213 -14.93 0.61 13.83
CA ILE A 213 -14.44 0.68 15.22
C ILE A 213 -13.02 0.11 15.31
N GLU A 214 -12.75 -1.03 14.67
CA GLU A 214 -11.40 -1.59 14.62
C GLU A 214 -10.46 -0.66 13.84
N PHE A 215 -10.94 -0.01 12.78
CA PHE A 215 -10.17 0.99 12.04
C PHE A 215 -9.73 2.14 12.96
N MET A 216 -10.67 2.76 13.67
CA MET A 216 -10.37 3.81 14.65
C MET A 216 -9.35 3.35 15.70
N ASN A 217 -9.52 2.14 16.26
CA ASN A 217 -8.60 1.58 17.25
C ASN A 217 -7.20 1.32 16.66
N SER A 218 -7.14 0.93 15.39
CA SER A 218 -5.89 0.74 14.66
C SER A 218 -5.15 2.05 14.45
N VAL A 219 -5.85 3.13 14.11
CA VAL A 219 -5.26 4.48 14.04
C VAL A 219 -4.76 4.93 15.42
N ASP A 220 -5.53 4.68 16.50
CA ASP A 220 -5.09 4.98 17.88
C ASP A 220 -3.82 4.20 18.30
N LYS A 221 -3.67 2.95 17.81
CA LYS A 221 -2.45 2.15 18.01
C LYS A 221 -1.26 2.80 17.34
N ILE A 222 -1.41 3.23 16.08
CA ILE A 222 -0.32 3.77 15.25
C ILE A 222 0.13 5.16 15.72
N ARG A 223 -0.77 6.05 16.13
CA ARG A 223 -0.42 7.40 16.58
C ARG A 223 0.49 7.45 17.81
N LYS A 224 0.66 6.33 18.53
CA LYS A 224 1.53 6.19 19.70
C LYS A 224 2.98 5.87 19.33
N LEU A 225 3.28 5.68 18.07
CA LEU A 225 4.63 5.39 17.56
C LEU A 225 5.41 6.68 17.31
N ASP A 226 6.73 6.59 17.39
CA ASP A 226 7.64 7.67 16.98
C ASP A 226 7.85 7.62 15.46
N ILE A 227 6.88 8.18 14.71
CA ILE A 227 6.89 8.17 13.25
C ILE A 227 7.64 9.38 12.73
N GLN A 228 8.63 9.14 11.86
CA GLN A 228 9.39 10.17 11.15
C GLN A 228 8.97 10.30 9.69
N LYS A 229 8.41 9.21 9.12
CA LYS A 229 7.91 9.18 7.74
C LYS A 229 6.76 8.19 7.62
N ILE A 230 5.71 8.59 6.91
CA ILE A 230 4.63 7.69 6.49
C ILE A 230 4.87 7.32 5.03
N CYS A 231 4.73 6.03 4.73
CA CYS A 231 4.80 5.43 3.42
C CYS A 231 3.42 4.83 3.11
N PRO A 232 2.47 5.61 2.56
CA PRO A 232 1.10 5.17 2.30
C PRO A 232 1.01 4.28 1.06
N SER A 233 -0.05 3.48 0.95
CA SER A 233 -0.22 2.65 -0.24
C SER A 233 -0.94 3.33 -1.40
N HIS A 234 -1.47 4.54 -1.22
CA HIS A 234 -2.23 5.25 -2.27
C HIS A 234 -1.91 6.74 -2.33
N HIS A 235 -2.02 7.31 -3.55
CA HIS A 235 -2.02 8.73 -3.87
C HIS A 235 -0.70 9.44 -3.53
N GLU A 236 -0.70 10.40 -2.61
CA GLU A 236 0.49 11.20 -2.31
C GLU A 236 1.45 10.48 -1.35
N ILE A 237 2.72 10.30 -1.77
CA ILE A 237 3.74 9.63 -0.94
C ILE A 237 4.20 10.52 0.22
N ASN A 238 4.29 11.83 0.01
CA ASN A 238 4.85 12.76 0.99
C ASN A 238 3.75 13.43 1.83
N ILE A 239 3.04 12.63 2.62
CA ILE A 239 2.00 13.13 3.53
C ILE A 239 2.58 13.57 4.87
N PRO A 240 2.01 14.63 5.50
CA PRO A 240 2.49 15.12 6.79
C PRO A 240 2.16 14.12 7.92
N ILE A 241 3.10 13.93 8.86
CA ILE A 241 2.92 12.97 9.98
C ILE A 241 1.67 13.29 10.81
N GLY A 242 1.35 14.60 11.00
CA GLY A 242 0.16 15.03 11.73
C GLY A 242 -1.18 14.58 11.16
N ILE A 243 -1.20 13.99 9.95
CA ILE A 243 -2.42 13.40 9.39
C ILE A 243 -2.94 12.23 10.25
N VAL A 244 -2.07 11.51 10.96
CA VAL A 244 -2.45 10.38 11.81
C VAL A 244 -3.38 10.82 12.95
N ASP A 245 -3.00 11.90 13.66
CA ASP A 245 -3.84 12.45 14.73
C ASP A 245 -5.14 13.02 14.16
N ARG A 246 -5.11 13.68 13.02
CA ARG A 246 -6.31 14.24 12.36
C ARG A 246 -7.27 13.14 11.92
N ILE A 247 -6.79 12.04 11.39
CA ILE A 247 -7.62 10.87 11.03
C ILE A 247 -8.25 10.28 12.31
N TYR A 248 -7.47 10.13 13.39
CA TYR A 248 -8.01 9.66 14.66
C TYR A 248 -9.10 10.58 15.20
N ASP A 249 -8.86 11.89 15.23
CA ASP A 249 -9.82 12.88 15.72
C ASP A 249 -11.11 12.87 14.87
N ALA A 250 -10.99 12.70 13.55
CA ALA A 250 -12.11 12.54 12.64
C ALA A 250 -12.96 11.30 12.96
N PHE A 251 -12.32 10.16 13.20
CA PHE A 251 -13.03 8.96 13.66
C PHE A 251 -13.73 9.17 15.00
N CYS A 252 -13.09 9.86 15.96
CA CYS A 252 -13.69 10.21 17.24
C CYS A 252 -14.91 11.14 17.06
N GLU A 253 -14.83 12.11 16.17
CA GLU A 253 -15.96 13.01 15.84
C GLU A 253 -17.14 12.21 15.29
N ILE A 254 -16.92 11.35 14.28
CA ILE A 254 -17.97 10.50 13.70
C ILE A 254 -18.56 9.58 14.77
N HIS A 255 -17.71 8.98 15.63
CA HIS A 255 -18.16 8.12 16.72
C HIS A 255 -19.02 8.84 17.74
N SER A 256 -18.67 10.08 18.11
CA SER A 256 -19.41 10.89 19.07
C SER A 256 -20.85 11.21 18.62
N THR A 257 -21.08 11.19 17.31
CA THR A 257 -22.41 11.41 16.70
C THR A 257 -23.18 10.11 16.45
N ASN A 258 -22.70 8.96 16.93
CA ASN A 258 -23.24 7.60 16.70
C ASN A 258 -23.33 7.21 15.20
N LYS A 259 -22.43 7.76 14.37
CA LYS A 259 -22.39 7.49 12.93
C LYS A 259 -21.25 6.56 12.51
N LEU A 260 -20.43 6.08 13.44
CA LEU A 260 -19.32 5.17 13.15
C LEU A 260 -19.82 3.73 12.99
N GLN A 261 -20.67 3.51 11.98
CA GLN A 261 -21.26 2.23 11.60
C GLN A 261 -21.65 2.27 10.12
N HIS A 262 -21.60 1.13 9.45
CA HIS A 262 -21.82 1.03 8.01
C HIS A 262 -23.12 1.71 7.54
N GLY A 263 -23.04 2.34 6.36
CA GLY A 263 -24.18 2.95 5.70
C GLY A 263 -24.37 4.45 5.98
N ASN A 264 -23.48 5.08 6.74
CA ASN A 264 -23.56 6.51 7.03
C ASN A 264 -22.89 7.42 5.98
N GLY A 265 -22.26 6.83 4.94
CA GLY A 265 -21.74 7.55 3.80
C GLY A 265 -20.34 8.13 4.00
N ILE A 266 -20.02 9.19 3.26
CA ILE A 266 -18.70 9.79 3.21
C ILE A 266 -18.66 11.05 4.08
N PHE A 267 -17.66 11.15 4.94
CA PHE A 267 -17.34 12.29 5.77
C PHE A 267 -16.07 12.95 5.23
N ASP A 268 -16.15 14.25 4.92
CA ASP A 268 -15.06 15.01 4.28
C ASP A 268 -14.33 15.87 5.32
N PHE A 269 -13.00 15.71 5.39
CA PHE A 269 -12.10 16.44 6.29
C PHE A 269 -11.02 17.21 5.52
N GLY A 270 -11.25 17.45 4.22
CA GLY A 270 -10.40 18.26 3.34
C GLY A 270 -9.40 17.41 2.55
N ASP A 271 -8.23 17.13 3.10
CA ASP A 271 -7.18 16.32 2.43
C ASP A 271 -7.37 14.81 2.57
N PHE A 272 -8.36 14.37 3.36
CA PHE A 272 -8.83 12.99 3.40
C PHE A 272 -10.35 12.93 3.65
N GLN A 273 -10.92 11.79 3.34
CA GLN A 273 -12.31 11.43 3.58
C GLN A 273 -12.38 10.11 4.33
N ILE A 274 -13.46 9.86 5.03
CA ILE A 274 -13.75 8.57 5.67
C ILE A 274 -15.10 8.10 5.14
N HIS A 275 -15.11 6.93 4.50
CA HIS A 275 -16.31 6.29 3.97
C HIS A 275 -16.74 5.15 4.91
N ILE A 276 -17.95 5.28 5.49
CA ILE A 276 -18.49 4.35 6.50
C ILE A 276 -19.72 3.61 5.94
#